data_67a6a83c78dadb2a029c46dc3d906621
#
_entry.id   67a6a83c78dadb2a029c46dc3d906621
#
_cell.length_a   1.000
_cell.length_b   1.000
_cell.length_c   1.000
_cell.angle_alpha   90.00
_cell.angle_beta   90.00
_cell.angle_gamma   90.00
#
_symmetry.space_group_name_H-M   'P 1'
#
loop_
_entity.id
_entity.type
_entity.pdbx_description
1 polymer ?
#
loop_
_entity_poly.entity_id
_entity_poly.type
_entity_poly.pdbx_seq_one_letter_code
_entity_poly.pdbx_strand_id
1 'polypeptide(L)'
;MPRPTKGARLGSGPDHQRLLLGTLAAQLFEHGRIRTTEAKAKAVRPLAEHLITFAKRGDVHARRQVLKTIPDRDVVHKLFSEIGPRFAERSGGYTRILKLGQRMGDGAPMALIELMPEEE
;
A
#
# COMPACT_ATOMS: atom_id res chain seq x y z
N MET A 1 3.54 28.91 -16.17
CA MET A 1 3.09 28.54 -14.83
C MET A 1 3.25 27.03 -14.61
N PRO A 2 3.84 26.63 -13.51
CA PRO A 2 3.91 25.21 -13.21
C PRO A 2 2.51 24.62 -13.00
N ARG A 3 2.29 23.41 -13.48
CA ARG A 3 1.01 22.73 -13.26
C ARG A 3 0.89 22.35 -11.79
N PRO A 4 -0.29 22.51 -11.17
CA PRO A 4 -0.47 22.04 -9.80
C PRO A 4 -0.27 20.54 -9.73
N THR A 5 0.37 20.08 -8.66
CA THR A 5 0.60 18.66 -8.41
C THR A 5 -0.73 17.99 -8.11
N LYS A 6 -1.04 16.89 -8.82
CA LYS A 6 -2.24 16.10 -8.56
C LYS A 6 -2.04 15.26 -7.29
N GLY A 7 -3.08 15.21 -6.47
CA GLY A 7 -3.09 14.42 -5.26
C GLY A 7 -2.55 15.15 -4.04
N ALA A 8 -2.65 14.52 -2.89
CA ALA A 8 -2.21 15.05 -1.62
C ALA A 8 -0.69 14.94 -1.48
N ARG A 9 -0.08 16.00 -0.97
CA ARG A 9 1.33 15.93 -0.56
C ARG A 9 1.40 15.43 0.88
N LEU A 10 2.23 14.43 1.13
CA LEU A 10 2.36 13.77 2.44
C LEU A 10 3.69 14.13 3.09
N GLY A 11 4.07 15.38 3.05
CA GLY A 11 5.32 15.89 3.58
C GLY A 11 6.07 16.70 2.55
N SER A 12 7.38 16.50 2.39
CA SER A 12 8.20 17.21 1.43
C SER A 12 8.04 16.66 0.01
N GLY A 13 8.92 16.90 -0.92
CA GLY A 13 8.76 16.71 -2.35
C GLY A 13 8.44 15.28 -2.84
N PRO A 14 8.33 15.12 -4.18
CA PRO A 14 7.83 13.86 -4.78
C PRO A 14 8.65 12.62 -4.45
N ASP A 15 9.98 12.75 -4.34
CA ASP A 15 10.84 11.61 -4.02
C ASP A 15 10.60 11.11 -2.60
N HIS A 16 10.42 12.02 -1.66
CA HIS A 16 10.11 11.68 -0.27
C HIS A 16 8.75 10.98 -0.18
N GLN A 17 7.76 11.48 -0.90
CA GLN A 17 6.43 10.90 -0.93
C GLN A 17 6.45 9.48 -1.50
N ARG A 18 7.19 9.27 -2.58
CA ARG A 18 7.33 7.94 -3.19
C ARG A 18 7.96 6.94 -2.22
N LEU A 19 9.02 7.35 -1.53
CA LEU A 19 9.69 6.53 -0.54
C LEU A 19 8.76 6.21 0.64
N LEU A 20 8.03 7.20 1.13
CA LEU A 20 7.08 7.02 2.22
C LEU A 20 5.99 6.01 1.84
N LEU A 21 5.38 6.15 0.66
CA LEU A 21 4.33 5.25 0.21
C LEU A 21 4.85 3.83 0.00
N GLY A 22 6.06 3.68 -0.53
CA GLY A 22 6.70 2.38 -0.66
C GLY A 22 6.91 1.71 0.69
N THR A 23 7.35 2.47 1.69
CA THR A 23 7.54 1.98 3.06
C THR A 23 6.21 1.56 3.68
N LEU A 24 5.16 2.36 3.51
CA LEU A 24 3.84 2.02 4.04
C LEU A 24 3.27 0.76 3.38
N ALA A 25 3.42 0.63 2.07
CA ALA A 25 2.98 -0.58 1.36
C ALA A 25 3.73 -1.82 1.86
N ALA A 26 5.06 -1.70 2.04
CA ALA A 26 5.85 -2.80 2.58
C ALA A 26 5.38 -3.23 3.96
N GLN A 27 5.11 -2.28 4.84
CA GLN A 27 4.59 -2.56 6.18
C GLN A 27 3.21 -3.22 6.13
N LEU A 28 2.36 -2.77 5.22
CA LEU A 28 1.04 -3.37 5.03
C LEU A 28 1.15 -4.85 4.63
N PHE A 29 2.03 -5.16 3.69
CA PHE A 29 2.22 -6.55 3.25
C PHE A 29 2.87 -7.40 4.33
N GLU A 30 3.77 -6.84 5.13
CA GLU A 30 4.44 -7.55 6.20
C GLU A 30 3.50 -7.88 7.36
N HIS A 31 2.68 -6.92 7.76
CA HIS A 31 1.82 -7.05 8.96
C HIS A 31 0.36 -7.37 8.66
N GLY A 32 -0.08 -7.19 7.41
CA GLY A 32 -1.47 -7.41 7.00
C GLY A 32 -2.39 -6.21 7.27
N ARG A 33 -2.00 -5.34 8.17
CA ARG A 33 -2.72 -4.09 8.47
C ARG A 33 -1.78 -3.09 9.11
N ILE A 34 -2.02 -1.81 8.87
CA ILE A 34 -1.27 -0.74 9.50
C ILE A 34 -2.20 0.37 9.94
N ARG A 35 -1.81 1.03 11.03
CA ARG A 35 -2.51 2.19 11.56
C ARG A 35 -1.72 3.43 11.14
N THR A 36 -2.41 4.37 10.47
CA THR A 36 -1.76 5.57 9.96
C THR A 36 -2.80 6.70 9.86
N THR A 37 -2.40 7.86 9.36
CA THR A 37 -3.36 8.93 9.12
C THR A 37 -4.27 8.54 7.95
N GLU A 38 -5.48 9.07 7.95
CA GLU A 38 -6.45 8.81 6.87
C GLU A 38 -5.90 9.23 5.51
N ALA A 39 -5.19 10.36 5.46
CA ALA A 39 -4.58 10.85 4.21
C ALA A 39 -3.54 9.88 3.66
N LYS A 40 -2.68 9.33 4.52
CA LYS A 40 -1.66 8.35 4.11
C LYS A 40 -2.30 7.04 3.69
N ALA A 41 -3.33 6.58 4.41
CA ALA A 41 -4.05 5.36 4.05
C ALA A 41 -4.68 5.47 2.66
N LYS A 42 -5.33 6.60 2.37
CA LYS A 42 -5.92 6.85 1.06
C LYS A 42 -4.89 6.95 -0.05
N ALA A 43 -3.70 7.48 0.26
CA ALA A 43 -2.62 7.62 -0.73
C ALA A 43 -1.93 6.29 -1.02
N VAL A 44 -1.74 5.43 -0.01
CA VAL A 44 -1.05 4.15 -0.21
C VAL A 44 -1.93 3.09 -0.84
N ARG A 45 -3.25 3.19 -0.69
CA ARG A 45 -4.19 2.19 -1.18
C ARG A 45 -4.05 1.88 -2.67
N PRO A 46 -4.05 2.88 -3.59
CA PRO A 46 -3.87 2.59 -5.01
C PRO A 46 -2.55 1.89 -5.31
N LEU A 47 -1.47 2.30 -4.66
CA LEU A 47 -0.16 1.68 -4.83
C LEU A 47 -0.18 0.23 -4.36
N ALA A 48 -0.71 -0.03 -3.17
CA ALA A 48 -0.78 -1.39 -2.62
C ALA A 48 -1.59 -2.31 -3.53
N GLU A 49 -2.73 -1.85 -4.02
CA GLU A 49 -3.57 -2.66 -4.90
C GLU A 49 -2.90 -2.92 -6.25
N HIS A 50 -2.17 -1.95 -6.77
CA HIS A 50 -1.40 -2.12 -8.00
C HIS A 50 -0.29 -3.18 -7.83
N LEU A 51 0.40 -3.14 -6.69
CA LEU A 51 1.44 -4.12 -6.38
C LEU A 51 0.86 -5.54 -6.21
N ILE A 52 -0.32 -5.65 -5.62
CA ILE A 52 -1.02 -6.95 -5.51
C ILE A 52 -1.40 -7.47 -6.89
N THR A 53 -1.82 -6.60 -7.80
CA THR A 53 -2.10 -6.99 -9.18
C THR A 53 -0.87 -7.58 -9.86
N PHE A 54 0.30 -6.98 -9.67
CA PHE A 54 1.56 -7.58 -10.14
C PHE A 54 1.83 -8.94 -9.51
N ALA A 55 1.60 -9.06 -8.21
CA ALA A 55 1.82 -10.32 -7.50
C ALA A 55 0.92 -11.45 -8.01
N LYS A 56 -0.30 -11.12 -8.41
CA LYS A 56 -1.23 -12.08 -9.01
C LYS A 56 -0.74 -12.60 -10.35
N ARG A 57 -0.06 -11.76 -11.13
CA ARG A 57 0.58 -12.19 -12.37
C ARG A 57 1.70 -13.19 -12.11
N GLY A 58 2.49 -12.95 -11.07
CA GLY A 58 3.50 -13.88 -10.58
C GLY A 58 4.74 -14.06 -11.44
N ASP A 59 4.87 -13.35 -12.56
CA ASP A 59 6.00 -13.51 -13.46
C ASP A 59 7.23 -12.70 -13.00
N VAL A 60 8.39 -12.98 -13.59
CA VAL A 60 9.65 -12.31 -13.26
C VAL A 60 9.58 -10.81 -13.53
N HIS A 61 8.94 -10.42 -14.63
CA HIS A 61 8.79 -9.01 -14.98
C HIS A 61 8.01 -8.26 -13.93
N ALA A 62 6.87 -8.83 -13.49
CA ALA A 62 6.04 -8.24 -12.45
C ALA A 62 6.83 -8.10 -11.14
N ARG A 63 7.61 -9.13 -10.77
CA ARG A 63 8.44 -9.10 -9.57
C ARG A 63 9.48 -7.98 -9.62
N ARG A 64 10.11 -7.77 -10.76
CA ARG A 64 11.08 -6.69 -10.97
C ARG A 64 10.42 -5.32 -10.82
N GLN A 65 9.19 -5.16 -11.30
CA GLN A 65 8.44 -3.92 -11.15
C GLN A 65 8.15 -3.61 -9.67
N VAL A 66 7.76 -4.63 -8.90
CA VAL A 66 7.51 -4.46 -7.46
C VAL A 66 8.79 -4.09 -6.71
N LEU A 67 9.92 -4.71 -7.06
CA LEU A 67 11.22 -4.43 -6.43
C LEU A 67 11.66 -2.97 -6.60
N LYS A 68 11.23 -2.30 -7.66
CA LYS A 68 11.51 -0.87 -7.84
C LYS A 68 10.85 0.01 -6.77
N THR A 69 9.71 -0.43 -6.24
CA THR A 69 8.95 0.30 -5.23
C THR A 69 9.31 -0.18 -3.83
N ILE A 70 9.43 -1.50 -3.65
CA ILE A 70 9.76 -2.14 -2.37
C ILE A 70 11.07 -2.91 -2.55
N PRO A 71 12.22 -2.34 -2.14
CA PRO A 71 13.50 -3.03 -2.30
C PRO A 71 13.70 -4.24 -1.40
N ASP A 72 12.90 -4.39 -0.34
CA ASP A 72 13.00 -5.49 0.61
C ASP A 72 12.55 -6.80 -0.04
N ARG A 73 13.50 -7.69 -0.30
CA ARG A 73 13.23 -8.96 -0.98
C ARG A 73 12.35 -9.90 -0.17
N ASP A 74 12.42 -9.86 1.14
CA ASP A 74 11.60 -10.72 2.00
C ASP A 74 10.13 -10.34 1.92
N VAL A 75 9.83 -9.03 1.92
CA VAL A 75 8.47 -8.53 1.74
C VAL A 75 7.94 -8.89 0.35
N VAL A 76 8.76 -8.71 -0.68
CA VAL A 76 8.37 -9.06 -2.05
C VAL A 76 8.12 -10.55 -2.19
N HIS A 77 8.96 -11.39 -1.57
CA HIS A 77 8.75 -12.84 -1.56
C HIS A 77 7.40 -13.19 -0.92
N LYS A 78 7.10 -12.61 0.23
CA LYS A 78 5.81 -12.81 0.91
C LYS A 78 4.64 -12.36 0.03
N LEU A 79 4.78 -11.20 -0.64
CA LEU A 79 3.75 -10.69 -1.53
C LEU A 79 3.43 -11.68 -2.66
N PHE A 80 4.46 -12.24 -3.29
CA PHE A 80 4.27 -13.17 -4.41
C PHE A 80 3.91 -14.59 -3.98
N SER A 81 4.36 -15.05 -2.81
CA SER A 81 4.10 -16.41 -2.35
C SER A 81 2.80 -16.59 -1.57
N GLU A 82 2.38 -15.55 -0.85
CA GLU A 82 1.20 -15.63 0.04
C GLU A 82 0.07 -14.71 -0.38
N ILE A 83 0.37 -13.42 -0.59
CA ILE A 83 -0.66 -12.41 -0.80
C ILE A 83 -1.25 -12.49 -2.20
N GLY A 84 -0.41 -12.63 -3.22
CA GLY A 84 -0.88 -12.79 -4.60
C GLY A 84 -1.84 -13.95 -4.77
N PRO A 85 -1.45 -15.17 -4.37
CA PRO A 85 -2.35 -16.33 -4.44
C PRO A 85 -3.64 -16.17 -3.64
N ARG A 86 -3.57 -15.49 -2.49
CA ARG A 86 -4.75 -15.21 -1.65
C ARG A 86 -5.83 -14.46 -2.40
N PHE A 87 -5.45 -13.59 -3.33
CA PHE A 87 -6.39 -12.75 -4.09
C PHE A 87 -6.56 -13.20 -5.55
N ALA A 88 -6.13 -14.41 -5.89
CA ALA A 88 -6.16 -14.91 -7.27
C ALA A 88 -7.55 -14.84 -7.90
N GLU A 89 -8.61 -15.09 -7.12
CA GLU A 89 -10.00 -15.10 -7.59
C GLU A 89 -10.68 -13.74 -7.44
N ARG A 90 -10.00 -12.73 -6.92
CA ARG A 90 -10.57 -11.41 -6.69
C ARG A 90 -10.02 -10.42 -7.70
N SER A 91 -10.88 -9.63 -8.34
CA SER A 91 -10.50 -8.71 -9.41
C SER A 91 -10.43 -7.26 -8.93
N GLY A 92 -9.83 -7.01 -7.78
CA GLY A 92 -9.71 -5.68 -7.18
C GLY A 92 -10.27 -5.65 -5.77
N GLY A 93 -10.20 -4.49 -5.11
CA GLY A 93 -10.70 -4.36 -3.75
C GLY A 93 -9.95 -5.22 -2.74
N TYR A 94 -8.63 -5.27 -2.86
CA TYR A 94 -7.79 -6.12 -2.01
C TYR A 94 -7.57 -5.54 -0.61
N THR A 95 -7.86 -4.26 -0.44
CA THR A 95 -7.65 -3.55 0.82
C THR A 95 -8.93 -2.84 1.25
N ARG A 96 -9.02 -2.56 2.54
CA ARG A 96 -10.10 -1.71 3.06
C ARG A 96 -9.52 -0.72 4.07
N ILE A 97 -10.19 0.43 4.20
CA ILE A 97 -9.82 1.48 5.13
C ILE A 97 -10.93 1.66 6.15
N LEU A 98 -10.56 1.57 7.42
CA LEU A 98 -11.49 1.80 8.54
C LEU A 98 -11.07 3.08 9.26
N LYS A 99 -12.00 4.00 9.44
CA LYS A 99 -11.73 5.25 10.15
C LYS A 99 -11.68 4.97 11.66
N LEU A 100 -10.64 5.51 12.32
CA LEU A 100 -10.38 5.28 13.75
C LEU A 100 -10.66 6.51 14.61
N GLY A 101 -11.08 7.64 14.01
CA GLY A 101 -11.26 8.89 14.73
C GLY A 101 -9.99 9.72 14.75
N GLN A 102 -9.93 10.69 15.67
CA GLN A 102 -8.83 11.65 15.75
C GLN A 102 -7.73 11.19 16.67
N ARG A 103 -6.50 11.48 16.29
CA ARG A 103 -5.32 11.20 17.12
C ARG A 103 -5.25 12.19 18.27
N MET A 104 -4.87 11.72 19.46
CA MET A 104 -4.62 12.58 20.59
C MET A 104 -3.41 13.48 20.29
N GLY A 105 -3.48 14.72 20.72
CA GLY A 105 -2.46 15.72 20.52
C GLY A 105 -2.81 16.66 19.38
N ASP A 106 -2.56 16.24 18.12
CA ASP A 106 -2.77 17.10 16.94
C ASP A 106 -4.16 16.97 16.32
N GLY A 107 -4.97 16.00 16.76
CA GLY A 107 -6.31 15.79 16.22
C GLY A 107 -6.35 15.24 14.81
N ALA A 108 -5.25 14.72 14.29
CA ALA A 108 -5.20 14.18 12.92
C ALA A 108 -6.17 13.00 12.76
N PRO A 109 -6.97 12.97 11.66
CA PRO A 109 -7.82 11.80 11.41
C PRO A 109 -6.98 10.56 11.16
N MET A 110 -7.25 9.51 11.91
CA MET A 110 -6.54 8.24 11.83
C MET A 110 -7.37 7.19 11.11
N ALA A 111 -6.69 6.24 10.50
CA ALA A 111 -7.32 5.13 9.82
C ALA A 111 -6.50 3.86 9.95
N LEU A 112 -7.17 2.74 9.81
CA LEU A 112 -6.56 1.43 9.68
C LEU A 112 -6.74 1.01 8.22
N ILE A 113 -5.64 0.74 7.52
CA ILE A 113 -5.71 0.10 6.21
C ILE A 113 -5.30 -1.36 6.38
N GLU A 114 -6.08 -2.27 5.84
CA GLU A 114 -5.82 -3.70 6.00
C GLU A 114 -6.09 -4.46 4.71
N LEU A 115 -5.39 -5.58 4.57
CA LEU A 115 -5.67 -6.52 3.49
C LEU A 115 -6.97 -7.25 3.80
N MET A 116 -7.79 -7.45 2.78
CA MET A 116 -9.02 -8.21 2.94
C MET A 116 -8.69 -9.65 3.38
N PRO A 117 -9.52 -10.26 4.23
CA PRO A 117 -9.26 -11.63 4.67
C PRO A 117 -9.35 -12.60 3.50
N GLU A 118 -8.68 -13.75 3.66
CA GLU A 118 -8.74 -14.82 2.68
C GLU A 118 -10.16 -15.34 2.56
N GLU A 119 -10.64 -15.53 1.33
CA GLU A 119 -11.96 -16.11 1.09
C GLU A 119 -11.94 -17.60 1.37
N GLU A 120 -12.91 -18.05 2.16
CA GLU A 120 -13.09 -19.48 2.42
C GLU A 120 -13.85 -20.16 1.29
#